data_09fbf1ed6c0fb6cb8474b5404a59c00c
#
_entry.id   09fbf1ed6c0fb6cb8474b5404a59c00c
#
_cell.length_a   1.000
_cell.length_b   1.000
_cell.length_c   1.000
_cell.angle_alpha   90.00
_cell.angle_beta   90.00
_cell.angle_gamma   90.00
#
_symmetry.space_group_name_H-M   'P 1'
#
loop_
_entity.id
_entity.type
_entity.pdbx_description
1 polymer ?
#
loop_
_entity_poly.entity_id
_entity_poly.type
_entity_poly.pdbx_seq_one_letter_code
_entity_poly.pdbx_strand_id
1 'polypeptide(L)'
;LFKMINEGTFPENSRLPSEPELAKRLGVSRSTLRQALALLQDDGLIKNIRGKGNYIIKENKTDTTGLEKIGHPVYKCLDVETNNIELDFKIDPPSDYYKKILGDNSVATVCIDRWYLDDNLALAYSYTIISIEAISKFNIDLSDKNNLLKFIEEESYKECSKIKSTIKFTTSGNFVTKRHPIPDESQFYLIEEAIYS
;
A
#
# COMPACT_ATOMS: atom_id res chain seq x y z
N LEU A 1 -7.66 -22.50 2.67
CA LEU A 1 -8.89 -21.71 2.66
C LEU A 1 -8.59 -20.25 2.32
N PHE A 2 -7.66 -19.61 3.00
CA PHE A 2 -7.19 -18.23 2.73
C PHE A 2 -6.88 -18.01 1.23
N LYS A 3 -6.05 -18.89 0.64
CA LYS A 3 -5.71 -18.85 -0.79
C LYS A 3 -6.95 -18.90 -1.70
N MET A 4 -7.91 -19.76 -1.41
CA MET A 4 -9.15 -19.88 -2.17
C MET A 4 -10.04 -18.63 -2.11
N ILE A 5 -10.03 -17.93 -0.96
CA ILE A 5 -10.75 -16.65 -0.80
C ILE A 5 -10.09 -15.58 -1.66
N ASN A 6 -8.76 -15.42 -1.57
CA ASN A 6 -8.01 -14.43 -2.34
C ASN A 6 -8.03 -14.67 -3.86
N GLU A 7 -8.08 -15.95 -4.29
CA GLU A 7 -8.22 -16.32 -5.69
C GLU A 7 -9.67 -16.21 -6.23
N GLY A 8 -10.61 -15.73 -5.39
CA GLY A 8 -11.99 -15.54 -5.80
C GLY A 8 -12.81 -16.83 -5.98
N THR A 9 -12.34 -17.97 -5.44
CA THR A 9 -13.11 -19.24 -5.47
C THR A 9 -14.48 -19.09 -4.79
N PHE A 10 -14.56 -18.19 -3.82
CA PHE A 10 -15.79 -17.81 -3.14
C PHE A 10 -16.06 -16.34 -3.46
N PRO A 11 -17.22 -16.00 -4.05
CA PRO A 11 -17.55 -14.60 -4.36
C PRO A 11 -17.63 -13.73 -3.10
N GLU A 12 -17.27 -12.47 -3.23
CA GLU A 12 -17.41 -11.47 -2.15
C GLU A 12 -18.87 -11.38 -1.70
N ASN A 13 -19.08 -11.14 -0.42
CA ASN A 13 -20.39 -11.09 0.24
C ASN A 13 -21.20 -12.38 0.12
N SER A 14 -20.60 -13.48 -0.37
CA SER A 14 -21.26 -14.78 -0.44
C SER A 14 -21.11 -15.57 0.86
N ARG A 15 -22.05 -16.50 1.04
CA ARG A 15 -21.98 -17.44 2.16
C ARG A 15 -21.00 -18.57 1.84
N LEU A 16 -20.10 -18.88 2.79
CA LEU A 16 -19.29 -20.10 2.73
C LEU A 16 -20.14 -21.34 2.87
N PRO A 17 -19.74 -22.47 2.25
CA PRO A 17 -20.33 -23.77 2.51
C PRO A 17 -20.38 -24.08 4.00
N SER A 18 -21.28 -24.98 4.41
CA SER A 18 -21.36 -25.39 5.81
C SER A 18 -20.03 -25.96 6.32
N GLU A 19 -19.74 -25.82 7.62
CA GLU A 19 -18.50 -26.37 8.20
C GLU A 19 -18.27 -27.86 7.88
N PRO A 20 -19.28 -28.75 7.95
CA PRO A 20 -19.10 -30.15 7.57
C PRO A 20 -18.73 -30.33 6.11
N GLU A 21 -19.35 -29.57 5.24
CA GLU A 21 -19.12 -29.63 3.78
C GLU A 21 -17.72 -29.08 3.43
N LEU A 22 -17.36 -27.94 4.01
CA LEU A 22 -16.08 -27.30 3.80
C LEU A 22 -14.92 -28.13 4.36
N ALA A 23 -15.08 -28.75 5.54
CA ALA A 23 -14.10 -29.67 6.12
C ALA A 23 -13.86 -30.88 5.22
N LYS A 24 -14.95 -31.47 4.68
CA LYS A 24 -14.87 -32.58 3.74
C LYS A 24 -14.17 -32.17 2.44
N ARG A 25 -14.50 -31.00 1.88
CA ARG A 25 -13.90 -30.46 0.65
C ARG A 25 -12.40 -30.19 0.76
N LEU A 26 -11.97 -29.73 1.96
CA LEU A 26 -10.57 -29.42 2.26
C LEU A 26 -9.78 -30.62 2.81
N GLY A 27 -10.43 -31.75 3.09
CA GLY A 27 -9.78 -32.94 3.64
C GLY A 27 -9.24 -32.76 5.05
N VAL A 28 -9.88 -31.91 5.88
CA VAL A 28 -9.44 -31.58 7.26
C VAL A 28 -10.49 -31.93 8.30
N SER A 29 -10.08 -32.01 9.57
CA SER A 29 -11.04 -32.20 10.68
C SER A 29 -11.89 -30.93 10.88
N ARG A 30 -13.10 -31.09 11.47
CA ARG A 30 -13.96 -29.95 11.80
C ARG A 30 -13.29 -28.99 12.79
N SER A 31 -12.49 -29.51 13.74
CA SER A 31 -11.76 -28.70 14.70
C SER A 31 -10.69 -27.84 14.01
N THR A 32 -9.93 -28.43 13.10
CA THR A 32 -8.93 -27.72 12.30
C THR A 32 -9.58 -26.62 11.45
N LEU A 33 -10.72 -26.94 10.82
CA LEU A 33 -11.45 -25.94 10.04
C LEU A 33 -11.93 -24.77 10.92
N ARG A 34 -12.47 -25.06 12.11
CA ARG A 34 -12.93 -23.99 13.03
C ARG A 34 -11.80 -23.07 13.46
N GLN A 35 -10.62 -23.62 13.74
CA GLN A 35 -9.45 -22.80 14.04
C GLN A 35 -9.07 -21.90 12.86
N ALA A 36 -9.07 -22.44 11.63
CA ALA A 36 -8.81 -21.66 10.44
C ALA A 36 -9.88 -20.57 10.20
N LEU A 37 -11.17 -20.89 10.44
CA LEU A 37 -12.25 -19.90 10.33
C LEU A 37 -12.14 -18.81 11.39
N ALA A 38 -11.71 -19.15 12.63
CA ALA A 38 -11.48 -18.14 13.67
C ALA A 38 -10.38 -17.16 13.27
N LEU A 39 -9.24 -17.64 12.76
CA LEU A 39 -8.17 -16.79 12.25
C LEU A 39 -8.64 -15.89 11.11
N LEU A 40 -9.43 -16.42 10.17
CA LEU A 40 -9.98 -15.62 9.07
C LEU A 40 -11.02 -14.59 9.54
N GLN A 41 -11.69 -14.83 10.67
CA GLN A 41 -12.57 -13.84 11.32
C GLN A 41 -11.76 -12.74 11.99
N ASP A 42 -10.69 -13.10 12.71
CA ASP A 42 -9.76 -12.18 13.35
C ASP A 42 -9.06 -11.29 12.29
N ASP A 43 -8.75 -11.86 11.12
CA ASP A 43 -8.20 -11.14 9.95
C ASP A 43 -9.26 -10.33 9.17
N GLY A 44 -10.54 -10.33 9.59
CA GLY A 44 -11.61 -9.58 8.94
C GLY A 44 -12.07 -10.13 7.57
N LEU A 45 -11.56 -11.27 7.12
CA LEU A 45 -11.88 -11.85 5.81
C LEU A 45 -13.25 -12.52 5.76
N ILE A 46 -13.75 -12.96 6.89
CA ILE A 46 -15.08 -13.56 7.01
C ILE A 46 -15.81 -13.06 8.27
N LYS A 47 -17.13 -13.06 8.21
CA LYS A 47 -18.01 -12.74 9.34
C LYS A 47 -18.95 -13.89 9.64
N ASN A 48 -18.99 -14.31 10.89
CA ASN A 48 -19.98 -15.28 11.33
C ASN A 48 -21.29 -14.55 11.69
N ILE A 49 -22.37 -14.93 11.00
CA ILE A 49 -23.73 -14.44 11.31
C ILE A 49 -24.49 -15.56 11.99
N ARG A 50 -24.86 -15.36 13.25
CA ARG A 50 -25.58 -16.34 14.06
C ARG A 50 -26.81 -16.88 13.31
N GLY A 51 -26.89 -18.20 13.18
CA GLY A 51 -27.98 -18.89 12.46
C GLY A 51 -27.87 -18.86 10.93
N LYS A 52 -26.98 -18.04 10.36
CA LYS A 52 -26.80 -17.93 8.90
C LYS A 52 -25.47 -18.51 8.40
N GLY A 53 -24.44 -18.62 9.28
CA GLY A 53 -23.13 -19.18 8.92
C GLY A 53 -22.07 -18.13 8.64
N ASN A 54 -20.97 -18.54 8.02
CA ASN A 54 -19.84 -17.69 7.69
C ASN A 54 -20.02 -17.07 6.29
N TYR A 55 -19.80 -15.78 6.20
CA TYR A 55 -19.86 -15.00 4.97
C TYR A 55 -18.50 -14.40 4.66
N ILE A 56 -18.11 -14.41 3.40
CA ILE A 56 -16.97 -13.66 2.91
C ILE A 56 -17.29 -12.17 3.08
N ILE A 57 -16.40 -11.44 3.72
CA ILE A 57 -16.50 -9.98 3.78
C ILE A 57 -15.87 -9.44 2.49
N LYS A 58 -16.52 -8.46 1.86
CA LYS A 58 -15.84 -7.63 0.87
C LYS A 58 -14.75 -6.87 1.61
N GLU A 59 -13.49 -7.03 1.22
CA GLU A 59 -12.48 -6.05 1.63
C GLU A 59 -12.98 -4.68 1.14
N ASN A 60 -13.63 -3.93 2.03
CA ASN A 60 -13.72 -2.51 1.80
C ASN A 60 -12.28 -2.03 1.73
N LYS A 61 -11.92 -1.28 0.69
CA LYS A 61 -10.61 -0.63 0.57
C LYS A 61 -10.29 0.31 1.75
N THR A 62 -11.25 0.49 2.65
CA THR A 62 -11.15 1.17 3.94
C THR A 62 -10.79 0.24 5.10
N ASP A 63 -10.62 -1.09 4.88
CA ASP A 63 -10.05 -1.91 5.93
C ASP A 63 -8.61 -1.46 6.17
N THR A 64 -8.44 -0.82 7.30
CA THR A 64 -7.19 -0.39 7.92
C THR A 64 -6.22 -1.57 8.05
N THR A 65 -5.72 -2.05 6.92
CA THR A 65 -4.57 -2.93 6.91
C THR A 65 -3.41 -2.08 7.35
N GLY A 66 -2.89 -2.35 8.54
CA GLY A 66 -1.77 -1.63 9.10
C GLY A 66 -0.51 -1.74 8.25
N LEU A 67 0.54 -1.10 8.70
CA LEU A 67 1.84 -1.06 8.01
C LEU A 67 2.54 -2.43 7.92
N GLU A 68 2.01 -3.46 8.57
CA GLU A 68 2.50 -4.84 8.49
C GLU A 68 2.23 -5.52 7.14
N LYS A 69 1.28 -5.00 6.34
CA LYS A 69 1.06 -5.48 4.98
C LYS A 69 1.81 -4.62 3.96
N ILE A 70 2.26 -5.24 2.89
CA ILE A 70 2.88 -4.54 1.76
C ILE A 70 1.85 -3.66 1.07
N GLY A 71 2.19 -2.40 0.83
CA GLY A 71 1.35 -1.42 0.13
C GLY A 71 1.69 0.01 0.52
N HIS A 72 1.19 0.97 -0.25
CA HIS A 72 1.56 2.38 -0.10
C HIS A 72 1.14 2.94 1.28
N PRO A 73 2.08 3.52 2.06
CA PRO A 73 1.83 3.89 3.46
C PRO A 73 0.79 5.00 3.64
N VAL A 74 0.64 5.92 2.69
CA VAL A 74 -0.35 7.00 2.78
C VAL A 74 -1.75 6.42 2.95
N TYR A 75 -2.16 5.46 2.11
CA TYR A 75 -3.49 4.86 2.19
C TYR A 75 -3.74 3.98 3.41
N LYS A 76 -2.66 3.61 4.11
CA LYS A 76 -2.74 2.84 5.36
C LYS A 76 -2.77 3.71 6.61
N CYS A 77 -2.27 4.94 6.51
CA CYS A 77 -2.15 5.86 7.63
C CYS A 77 -3.25 6.94 7.64
N LEU A 78 -3.99 7.11 6.53
CA LEU A 78 -5.09 8.06 6.46
C LEU A 78 -6.43 7.37 6.72
N ASP A 79 -7.20 7.91 7.66
CA ASP A 79 -8.58 7.48 7.94
C ASP A 79 -9.61 8.13 7.00
N VAL A 80 -9.16 9.00 6.12
CA VAL A 80 -10.00 9.74 5.16
C VAL A 80 -9.52 9.46 3.73
N GLU A 81 -10.47 9.42 2.80
CA GLU A 81 -10.15 9.30 1.38
C GLU A 81 -9.58 10.62 0.86
N THR A 82 -8.56 10.53 0.04
CA THR A 82 -8.04 11.69 -0.70
C THR A 82 -8.85 11.84 -1.99
N ASN A 83 -9.30 13.04 -2.28
CA ASN A 83 -10.08 13.31 -3.49
C ASN A 83 -9.23 13.89 -4.64
N ASN A 84 -7.99 14.26 -4.36
CA ASN A 84 -7.06 14.77 -5.36
C ASN A 84 -5.61 14.43 -5.02
N ILE A 85 -4.82 14.09 -6.05
CA ILE A 85 -3.39 13.87 -5.95
C ILE A 85 -2.69 14.78 -6.95
N GLU A 86 -1.90 15.70 -6.43
CA GLU A 86 -1.02 16.51 -7.26
C GLU A 86 0.33 15.82 -7.41
N LEU A 87 0.79 15.61 -8.64
CA LEU A 87 2.05 14.99 -8.96
C LEU A 87 2.87 15.89 -9.88
N ASP A 88 4.11 16.15 -9.44
CA ASP A 88 5.16 16.76 -10.27
C ASP A 88 6.43 15.92 -10.18
N PHE A 89 7.23 15.96 -11.22
CA PHE A 89 8.52 15.27 -11.21
C PHE A 89 9.58 16.06 -11.96
N LYS A 90 10.83 15.75 -11.65
CA LYS A 90 12.01 16.26 -12.36
C LYS A 90 13.02 15.14 -12.56
N ILE A 91 13.85 15.28 -13.57
CA ILE A 91 14.94 14.35 -13.86
C ILE A 91 16.24 15.10 -13.61
N ASP A 92 17.00 14.62 -12.65
CA ASP A 92 18.27 15.23 -12.24
C ASP A 92 19.42 14.20 -12.29
N PRO A 93 20.66 14.63 -12.46
CA PRO A 93 21.82 13.79 -12.18
C PRO A 93 21.77 13.28 -10.72
N PRO A 94 22.14 12.03 -10.43
CA PRO A 94 22.09 11.51 -9.09
C PRO A 94 23.12 12.22 -8.19
N SER A 95 22.68 12.69 -7.03
CA SER A 95 23.59 13.16 -5.99
C SER A 95 24.37 11.97 -5.40
N ASP A 96 25.47 12.24 -4.70
CA ASP A 96 26.24 11.18 -4.01
C ASP A 96 25.38 10.40 -2.99
N TYR A 97 24.40 11.07 -2.38
CA TYR A 97 23.44 10.45 -1.49
C TYR A 97 22.51 9.49 -2.26
N TYR A 98 22.01 9.91 -3.43
CA TYR A 98 21.12 9.06 -4.26
C TYR A 98 21.85 7.87 -4.85
N LYS A 99 23.12 8.04 -5.26
CA LYS A 99 23.97 6.91 -5.70
C LYS A 99 24.11 5.84 -4.63
N LYS A 100 24.32 6.22 -3.37
CA LYS A 100 24.40 5.29 -2.25
C LYS A 100 23.12 4.49 -2.02
N ILE A 101 21.96 5.10 -2.29
CA ILE A 101 20.64 4.45 -2.07
C ILE A 101 20.25 3.59 -3.28
N LEU A 102 20.41 4.12 -4.49
CA LEU A 102 19.93 3.49 -5.73
C LEU A 102 20.98 2.60 -6.40
N GLY A 103 22.23 2.68 -5.97
CA GLY A 103 23.38 2.04 -6.60
C GLY A 103 24.24 3.00 -7.42
N ASP A 104 25.54 2.79 -7.42
CA ASP A 104 26.53 3.70 -8.02
C ASP A 104 26.42 3.85 -9.55
N ASN A 105 25.71 2.97 -10.22
CA ASN A 105 25.61 2.93 -11.69
C ASN A 105 24.44 3.76 -12.27
N SER A 106 23.61 4.39 -11.43
CA SER A 106 22.51 5.19 -11.94
C SER A 106 23.04 6.45 -12.63
N VAL A 107 22.60 6.69 -13.88
CA VAL A 107 23.03 7.85 -14.66
C VAL A 107 22.12 9.07 -14.46
N ALA A 108 20.86 8.84 -14.06
CA ALA A 108 19.89 9.89 -13.72
C ALA A 108 18.87 9.39 -12.72
N THR A 109 18.27 10.31 -11.98
CA THR A 109 17.19 10.04 -11.04
C THR A 109 15.93 10.80 -11.40
N VAL A 110 14.79 10.13 -11.30
CA VAL A 110 13.47 10.75 -11.38
C VAL A 110 13.02 11.02 -9.96
N CYS A 111 12.93 12.30 -9.62
CA CYS A 111 12.49 12.78 -8.30
C CYS A 111 11.04 13.23 -8.42
N ILE A 112 10.15 12.62 -7.66
CA ILE A 112 8.70 12.77 -7.80
C ILE A 112 8.12 13.29 -6.50
N ASP A 113 7.46 14.45 -6.59
CA ASP A 113 6.71 15.08 -5.52
C ASP A 113 5.23 14.74 -5.67
N ARG A 114 4.56 14.29 -4.59
CA ARG A 114 3.12 14.01 -4.56
C ARG A 114 2.50 14.61 -3.32
N TRP A 115 1.38 15.31 -3.54
CA TRP A 115 0.52 15.83 -2.49
C TRP A 115 -0.81 15.14 -2.54
N TYR A 116 -1.25 14.65 -1.40
CA TYR A 116 -2.54 14.01 -1.21
C TYR A 116 -3.46 14.99 -0.52
N LEU A 117 -4.54 15.37 -1.19
CA LEU A 117 -5.41 16.44 -0.79
C LEU A 117 -6.82 15.92 -0.51
N ASP A 118 -7.48 16.54 0.46
CA ASP A 118 -8.92 16.53 0.62
C ASP A 118 -9.39 17.99 0.44
N ASP A 119 -10.07 18.26 -0.67
CA ASP A 119 -10.31 19.60 -1.20
C ASP A 119 -9.00 20.40 -1.33
N ASN A 120 -8.78 21.37 -0.44
CA ASN A 120 -7.55 22.18 -0.42
C ASN A 120 -6.64 21.87 0.78
N LEU A 121 -6.99 20.88 1.60
CA LEU A 121 -6.22 20.48 2.76
C LEU A 121 -5.20 19.40 2.37
N ALA A 122 -3.93 19.66 2.58
CA ALA A 122 -2.89 18.66 2.39
C ALA A 122 -2.90 17.68 3.58
N LEU A 123 -3.23 16.42 3.29
CA LEU A 123 -3.27 15.34 4.27
C LEU A 123 -1.93 14.60 4.36
N ALA A 124 -1.26 14.43 3.23
CA ALA A 124 0.04 13.79 3.15
C ALA A 124 0.88 14.36 2.02
N TYR A 125 2.19 14.19 2.17
CA TYR A 125 3.19 14.47 1.16
C TYR A 125 4.09 13.25 0.98
N SER A 126 4.43 12.92 -0.26
CA SER A 126 5.37 11.87 -0.57
C SER A 126 6.44 12.36 -1.54
N TYR A 127 7.69 12.08 -1.24
CA TYR A 127 8.82 12.30 -2.12
C TYR A 127 9.43 10.96 -2.50
N THR A 128 9.41 10.66 -3.80
CA THR A 128 9.90 9.38 -4.32
C THR A 128 11.09 9.62 -5.25
N ILE A 129 12.11 8.77 -5.11
CA ILE A 129 13.31 8.80 -5.95
C ILE A 129 13.41 7.44 -6.64
N ILE A 130 13.46 7.45 -7.96
CA ILE A 130 13.57 6.25 -8.79
C ILE A 130 14.74 6.44 -9.76
N SER A 131 15.54 5.41 -9.98
CA SER A 131 16.58 5.45 -11.00
C SER A 131 15.98 5.42 -12.41
N ILE A 132 16.61 6.05 -13.36
CA ILE A 132 16.14 6.04 -14.76
C ILE A 132 16.18 4.62 -15.34
N GLU A 133 17.08 3.76 -14.84
CA GLU A 133 17.17 2.36 -15.20
C GLU A 133 15.92 1.58 -14.76
N ALA A 134 15.37 1.88 -13.56
CA ALA A 134 14.13 1.28 -13.09
C ALA A 134 12.93 1.76 -13.92
N ILE A 135 12.86 3.03 -14.29
CA ILE A 135 11.85 3.57 -15.22
C ILE A 135 11.87 2.77 -16.54
N SER A 136 13.05 2.55 -17.09
CA SER A 136 13.23 1.75 -18.31
C SER A 136 12.86 0.28 -18.12
N LYS A 137 13.33 -0.35 -17.01
CA LYS A 137 13.07 -1.76 -16.70
C LYS A 137 11.58 -2.08 -16.65
N PHE A 138 10.79 -1.19 -16.07
CA PHE A 138 9.34 -1.36 -15.89
C PHE A 138 8.50 -0.70 -17.00
N ASN A 139 9.14 -0.17 -18.05
CA ASN A 139 8.48 0.49 -19.19
C ASN A 139 7.51 1.60 -18.75
N ILE A 140 7.92 2.45 -17.80
CA ILE A 140 7.07 3.52 -17.29
C ILE A 140 7.10 4.69 -18.24
N ASP A 141 5.92 5.13 -18.68
CA ASP A 141 5.75 6.32 -19.51
C ASP A 141 5.70 7.57 -18.63
N LEU A 142 6.78 8.34 -18.61
CA LEU A 142 6.87 9.61 -17.88
C LEU A 142 5.99 10.72 -18.47
N SER A 143 5.52 10.59 -19.73
CA SER A 143 4.58 11.54 -20.32
C SER A 143 3.15 11.37 -19.81
N ASP A 144 2.80 10.19 -19.29
CA ASP A 144 1.53 9.86 -18.65
C ASP A 144 1.64 9.86 -17.14
N LYS A 145 1.21 10.96 -16.50
CA LYS A 145 1.22 11.09 -15.05
C LYS A 145 0.40 10.00 -14.34
N ASN A 146 -0.68 9.50 -14.96
CA ASN A 146 -1.51 8.45 -14.36
C ASN A 146 -0.77 7.10 -14.40
N ASN A 147 -0.04 6.80 -15.47
CA ASN A 147 0.79 5.61 -15.55
C ASN A 147 1.90 5.63 -14.48
N LEU A 148 2.60 6.77 -14.36
CA LEU A 148 3.61 6.96 -13.33
C LEU A 148 3.03 6.81 -11.92
N LEU A 149 1.89 7.45 -11.63
CA LEU A 149 1.22 7.38 -10.34
C LEU A 149 0.83 5.94 -10.00
N LYS A 150 0.20 5.23 -10.93
CA LYS A 150 -0.20 3.83 -10.74
C LYS A 150 0.99 2.93 -10.43
N PHE A 151 2.11 3.14 -11.13
CA PHE A 151 3.32 2.38 -10.87
C PHE A 151 3.83 2.59 -9.44
N ILE A 152 4.01 3.84 -9.01
CA ILE A 152 4.62 4.15 -7.71
C ILE A 152 3.70 3.85 -6.52
N GLU A 153 2.39 3.79 -6.71
CA GLU A 153 1.43 3.55 -5.63
C GLU A 153 0.94 2.11 -5.54
N GLU A 154 0.95 1.38 -6.65
CA GLU A 154 0.41 0.02 -6.69
C GLU A 154 1.43 -1.00 -7.20
N GLU A 155 1.94 -0.80 -8.43
CA GLU A 155 2.69 -1.85 -9.13
C GLU A 155 4.05 -2.09 -8.49
N SER A 156 4.74 -1.03 -8.04
CA SER A 156 6.02 -1.16 -7.34
C SER A 156 5.92 -2.01 -6.07
N TYR A 157 4.78 -1.97 -5.39
CA TYR A 157 4.51 -2.79 -4.19
C TYR A 157 4.14 -4.23 -4.52
N LYS A 158 3.56 -4.48 -5.70
CA LYS A 158 3.23 -5.85 -6.16
C LYS A 158 4.47 -6.59 -6.69
N GLU A 159 5.37 -5.86 -7.34
CA GLU A 159 6.57 -6.41 -7.97
C GLU A 159 7.79 -6.44 -7.03
N CYS A 160 7.66 -5.93 -5.80
CA CYS A 160 8.77 -5.86 -4.89
C CYS A 160 9.10 -7.23 -4.26
N SER A 161 10.39 -7.49 -4.09
CA SER A 161 10.90 -8.65 -3.36
C SER A 161 11.02 -8.35 -1.85
N LYS A 162 11.24 -7.09 -1.50
CA LYS A 162 11.46 -6.63 -0.12
C LYS A 162 11.17 -5.15 0.03
N ILE A 163 10.59 -4.79 1.17
CA ILE A 163 10.46 -3.39 1.61
C ILE A 163 11.15 -3.25 2.97
N LYS A 164 11.91 -2.18 3.12
CA LYS A 164 12.46 -1.75 4.40
C LYS A 164 11.84 -0.40 4.75
N SER A 165 11.06 -0.35 5.83
CA SER A 165 10.41 0.86 6.29
C SER A 165 11.02 1.33 7.62
N THR A 166 11.16 2.64 7.78
CA THR A 166 11.54 3.30 9.03
C THR A 166 10.50 4.35 9.33
N ILE A 167 9.91 4.29 10.52
CA ILE A 167 8.85 5.21 10.94
C ILE A 167 9.38 6.07 12.07
N LYS A 168 9.23 7.39 11.95
CA LYS A 168 9.62 8.39 12.95
C LYS A 168 8.44 9.32 13.21
N PHE A 169 8.22 9.65 14.47
CA PHE A 169 7.35 10.75 14.86
C PHE A 169 8.19 12.02 15.02
N THR A 170 7.76 13.10 14.41
CA THR A 170 8.56 14.34 14.38
C THR A 170 7.68 15.59 14.34
N THR A 171 8.19 16.68 14.87
CA THR A 171 7.61 18.02 14.76
C THR A 171 8.41 18.91 13.81
N SER A 172 9.58 18.45 13.36
CA SER A 172 10.43 19.17 12.42
C SER A 172 10.53 18.40 11.12
N GLY A 173 10.04 18.97 10.03
CA GLY A 173 10.18 18.44 8.69
C GLY A 173 10.97 19.41 7.82
N ASN A 174 11.95 18.89 7.09
CA ASN A 174 12.60 19.64 6.01
C ASN A 174 11.70 19.75 4.77
N PHE A 175 10.39 19.60 4.96
CA PHE A 175 9.39 19.65 3.88
C PHE A 175 9.06 21.10 3.56
N VAL A 176 10.06 21.84 3.13
CA VAL A 176 9.83 23.18 2.59
C VAL A 176 9.23 23.04 1.21
N THR A 177 7.97 22.69 1.15
CA THR A 177 7.28 22.85 -0.09
C THR A 177 6.55 24.17 -0.09
N LYS A 178 6.85 25.00 -1.07
CA LYS A 178 6.19 26.29 -1.26
C LYS A 178 4.73 26.17 -1.66
N ARG A 179 4.27 24.95 -2.00
CA ARG A 179 2.96 24.73 -2.60
C ARG A 179 1.86 24.56 -1.55
N HIS A 180 2.11 23.71 -0.57
CA HIS A 180 1.19 23.46 0.55
C HIS A 180 1.97 23.56 1.86
N PRO A 181 2.00 24.75 2.47
CA PRO A 181 2.75 24.94 3.72
C PRO A 181 2.14 24.08 4.82
N ILE A 182 2.98 23.36 5.53
CA ILE A 182 2.60 22.67 6.76
C ILE A 182 2.64 23.73 7.88
N PRO A 183 1.58 23.86 8.70
CA PRO A 183 1.58 24.79 9.82
C PRO A 183 2.77 24.54 10.76
N ASP A 184 3.34 25.61 11.31
CA ASP A 184 4.35 25.52 12.36
C ASP A 184 3.81 24.71 13.54
N GLU A 185 4.67 23.90 14.18
CA GLU A 185 4.31 22.99 15.27
C GLU A 185 3.44 21.77 14.90
N SER A 186 3.18 21.53 13.65
CA SER A 186 2.46 20.32 13.23
C SER A 186 3.23 19.06 13.61
N GLN A 187 2.50 18.09 14.12
CA GLN A 187 3.02 16.75 14.42
C GLN A 187 2.70 15.83 13.27
N PHE A 188 3.66 15.04 12.84
CA PHE A 188 3.45 14.11 11.72
C PHE A 188 4.34 12.86 11.83
N TYR A 189 3.95 11.84 11.12
CA TYR A 189 4.76 10.64 10.93
C TYR A 189 5.60 10.79 9.66
N LEU A 190 6.90 10.60 9.79
CA LEU A 190 7.81 10.44 8.66
C LEU A 190 8.02 8.95 8.42
N ILE A 191 7.64 8.47 7.24
CA ILE A 191 7.83 7.09 6.82
C ILE A 191 8.84 7.09 5.67
N GLU A 192 10.00 6.49 5.91
CA GLU A 192 11.03 6.27 4.89
C GLU A 192 10.96 4.83 4.43
N GLU A 193 10.73 4.60 3.14
CA GLU A 193 10.69 3.26 2.56
C GLU A 193 11.76 3.07 1.48
N ALA A 194 12.42 1.92 1.53
CA ALA A 194 13.26 1.43 0.44
C ALA A 194 12.61 0.17 -0.13
N ILE A 195 12.24 0.22 -1.41
CA ILE A 195 11.55 -0.84 -2.15
C ILE A 195 12.58 -1.49 -3.06
N TYR A 196 12.72 -2.81 -2.97
CA TYR A 196 13.66 -3.62 -3.75
C TYR A 196 12.90 -4.58 -4.66
N SER A 197 13.31 -4.66 -5.92
CA SER A 197 12.73 -5.54 -6.96
C SER A 197 13.73 -6.54 -7.52
#